data_7b81748ed56463520689982f3ac54f68
#
_entry.id   7b81748ed56463520689982f3ac54f68
#
_cell.length_a   1.000
_cell.length_b   1.000
_cell.length_c   1.000
_cell.angle_alpha   90.00
_cell.angle_beta   90.00
_cell.angle_gamma   90.00
#
_symmetry.space_group_name_H-M   'P 1'
#
loop_
_entity.id
_entity.type
_entity.pdbx_description
1 polymer ?
#
loop_
_entity_poly.entity_id
_entity_poly.type
_entity_poly.pdbx_seq_one_letter_code
_entity_poly.pdbx_strand_id
1 'polypeptide(L)'
;MAVFTSEEIIQATGARLLKPAAPVSFSEVCTDTRAIAKGSLFVAFKGTSFNGHDFVGKALEAGAAGAVVSEVRPEYEGLTAPLFVVADTLKAYQDLARFHRRRFSIPVVAVTGSVGKTSTRNMIATVLGEKYKVLQTEKNFNNEIGLPKTLLQLTPDHEACVVEMGMRGLGQIAELAAIGEIGRAHV
;
A
#
# COMPACT_ATOMS: atom_id res chain seq x y z
N MET A 1 -0.61 -0.86 -11.81
CA MET A 1 -0.66 -0.17 -10.51
C MET A 1 -2.10 -0.10 -10.02
N ALA A 2 -2.30 0.02 -8.72
CA ALA A 2 -3.63 0.05 -8.11
C ALA A 2 -4.35 1.37 -8.40
N VAL A 3 -5.46 1.30 -9.11
CA VAL A 3 -6.37 2.43 -9.33
C VAL A 3 -7.45 2.39 -8.26
N PHE A 4 -7.77 3.55 -7.67
CA PHE A 4 -8.84 3.69 -6.68
C PHE A 4 -9.76 4.86 -7.03
N THR A 5 -11.06 4.71 -6.75
CA THR A 5 -11.97 5.84 -6.68
C THR A 5 -12.05 6.40 -5.26
N SER A 6 -12.54 7.63 -5.12
CA SER A 6 -12.80 8.23 -3.79
C SER A 6 -13.67 7.33 -2.89
N GLU A 7 -14.66 6.69 -3.47
CA GLU A 7 -15.58 5.78 -2.76
C GLU A 7 -14.86 4.52 -2.26
N GLU A 8 -14.00 3.93 -3.10
CA GLU A 8 -13.21 2.77 -2.71
C GLU A 8 -12.20 3.08 -1.60
N ILE A 9 -11.62 4.30 -1.60
CA ILE A 9 -10.75 4.74 -0.51
C ILE A 9 -11.53 4.80 0.80
N ILE A 10 -12.73 5.42 0.78
CA ILE A 10 -13.60 5.50 1.95
C ILE A 10 -14.00 4.10 2.42
N GLN A 11 -14.41 3.23 1.51
CA GLN A 11 -14.80 1.85 1.81
C GLN A 11 -13.65 1.04 2.40
N ALA A 12 -12.45 1.17 1.84
CA ALA A 12 -11.29 0.41 2.27
C ALA A 12 -10.76 0.84 3.64
N THR A 13 -10.78 2.15 3.91
CA THR A 13 -10.07 2.75 5.06
C THR A 13 -10.98 3.27 6.17
N GLY A 14 -12.29 3.39 5.91
CA GLY A 14 -13.22 4.09 6.81
C GLY A 14 -12.97 5.61 6.87
N ALA A 15 -12.24 6.17 5.91
CA ALA A 15 -11.94 7.60 5.89
C ALA A 15 -13.20 8.45 5.75
N ARG A 16 -13.15 9.66 6.31
CA ARG A 16 -14.09 10.72 5.98
C ARG A 16 -13.41 11.79 5.12
N LEU A 17 -14.13 12.36 4.19
CA LEU A 17 -13.64 13.54 3.47
C LEU A 17 -13.57 14.74 4.42
N LEU A 18 -12.46 15.49 4.35
CA LEU A 18 -12.33 16.74 5.12
C LEU A 18 -13.36 17.76 4.68
N LYS A 19 -13.60 17.84 3.35
CA LYS A 19 -14.62 18.68 2.70
C LYS A 19 -15.34 17.87 1.63
N PRO A 20 -16.59 18.21 1.30
CA PRO A 20 -17.23 17.66 0.12
C PRO A 20 -16.38 17.91 -1.14
N ALA A 21 -16.15 16.89 -1.92
CA ALA A 21 -15.41 16.96 -3.17
C ALA A 21 -16.09 16.09 -4.23
N ALA A 22 -15.93 16.44 -5.49
CA ALA A 22 -16.35 15.58 -6.59
C ALA A 22 -15.59 14.25 -6.54
N PRO A 23 -16.20 13.14 -6.97
CA PRO A 23 -15.51 11.85 -7.06
C PRO A 23 -14.27 11.96 -7.97
N VAL A 24 -13.15 11.41 -7.50
CA VAL A 24 -11.87 11.40 -8.22
C VAL A 24 -11.38 9.97 -8.34
N SER A 25 -10.72 9.65 -9.45
CA SER A 25 -9.99 8.40 -9.63
C SER A 25 -8.49 8.66 -9.48
N PHE A 26 -7.83 7.80 -8.72
CA PHE A 26 -6.40 7.89 -8.42
C PHE A 26 -5.64 6.82 -9.20
N SER A 27 -4.58 7.23 -9.89
CA SER A 27 -3.79 6.35 -10.76
C SER A 27 -2.89 5.39 -10.00
N GLU A 28 -2.49 5.76 -8.78
CA GLU A 28 -1.63 4.97 -7.90
C GLU A 28 -1.68 5.50 -6.46
N VAL A 29 -1.10 4.75 -5.53
CA VAL A 29 -0.89 5.17 -4.14
C VAL A 29 0.60 5.46 -3.93
N CYS A 30 0.94 6.67 -3.50
CA CYS A 30 2.31 7.13 -3.29
C CYS A 30 2.54 7.61 -1.86
N THR A 31 3.71 7.31 -1.30
CA THR A 31 4.13 7.70 0.07
C THR A 31 5.37 8.57 0.07
N ASP A 32 5.95 8.86 -1.11
CA ASP A 32 7.18 9.64 -1.27
C ASP A 32 6.92 10.80 -2.26
N THR A 33 7.00 12.04 -1.78
CA THR A 33 6.74 13.23 -2.61
C THR A 33 7.71 13.40 -3.79
N ARG A 34 8.87 12.74 -3.75
CA ARG A 34 9.86 12.75 -4.85
C ARG A 34 9.45 11.86 -6.02
N ALA A 35 8.51 10.94 -5.78
CA ALA A 35 8.02 9.95 -6.75
C ALA A 35 6.53 10.16 -7.10
N ILE A 36 5.97 11.33 -6.83
CA ILE A 36 4.59 11.65 -7.17
C ILE A 36 4.40 11.61 -8.68
N ALA A 37 3.46 10.78 -9.14
CA ALA A 37 2.94 10.83 -10.49
C ALA A 37 1.63 11.62 -10.54
N LYS A 38 1.31 12.16 -11.71
CA LYS A 38 0.05 12.90 -11.91
C LYS A 38 -1.15 11.99 -11.64
N GLY A 39 -2.04 12.45 -10.78
CA GLY A 39 -3.25 11.71 -10.42
C GLY A 39 -3.06 10.69 -9.29
N SER A 40 -1.89 10.64 -8.63
CA SER A 40 -1.66 9.74 -7.50
C SER A 40 -2.43 10.15 -6.24
N LEU A 41 -2.68 9.19 -5.35
CA LEU A 41 -3.12 9.40 -3.97
C LEU A 41 -1.89 9.45 -3.07
N PHE A 42 -1.63 10.59 -2.44
CA PHE A 42 -0.53 10.70 -1.48
C PHE A 42 -0.97 10.22 -0.10
N VAL A 43 -0.17 9.38 0.57
CA VAL A 43 -0.43 8.94 1.95
C VAL A 43 0.62 9.56 2.87
N ALA A 44 0.18 10.43 3.78
CA ALA A 44 1.03 11.19 4.67
C ALA A 44 1.41 10.38 5.92
N PHE A 45 2.50 9.60 5.86
CA PHE A 45 2.99 8.87 7.03
C PHE A 45 3.56 9.81 8.09
N LYS A 46 3.35 9.45 9.35
CA LYS A 46 3.99 10.07 10.49
C LYS A 46 5.02 9.11 11.08
N GLY A 47 6.30 9.44 10.91
CA GLY A 47 7.42 8.71 11.49
C GLY A 47 7.95 9.40 12.76
N THR A 48 9.01 8.85 13.35
CA THR A 48 9.64 9.40 14.56
C THR A 48 10.42 10.69 14.31
N SER A 49 11.03 10.82 13.13
CA SER A 49 11.89 11.98 12.75
C SER A 49 11.35 12.79 11.58
N PHE A 50 10.18 12.44 11.07
CA PHE A 50 9.62 13.02 9.84
C PHE A 50 8.09 12.94 9.92
N ASN A 51 7.39 13.99 9.49
CA ASN A 51 5.94 14.03 9.39
C ASN A 51 5.52 14.29 7.94
N GLY A 52 4.90 13.29 7.29
CA GLY A 52 4.42 13.38 5.92
C GLY A 52 3.36 14.45 5.71
N HIS A 53 2.66 14.86 6.78
CA HIS A 53 1.65 15.91 6.73
C HIS A 53 2.24 17.28 6.35
N ASP A 54 3.53 17.51 6.62
CA ASP A 54 4.25 18.74 6.23
C ASP A 54 4.43 18.84 4.69
N PHE A 55 4.19 17.75 3.99
CA PHE A 55 4.41 17.64 2.55
C PHE A 55 3.14 17.49 1.73
N VAL A 56 1.95 17.56 2.34
CA VAL A 56 0.68 17.40 1.63
C VAL A 56 0.51 18.44 0.55
N GLY A 57 0.74 19.74 0.85
CA GLY A 57 0.68 20.81 -0.16
C GLY A 57 1.65 20.55 -1.31
N LYS A 58 2.91 20.23 -0.99
CA LYS A 58 3.93 19.91 -2.00
C LYS A 58 3.57 18.69 -2.86
N ALA A 59 2.95 17.67 -2.28
CA ALA A 59 2.51 16.50 -3.03
C ALA A 59 1.41 16.86 -4.04
N LEU A 60 0.46 17.72 -3.65
CA LEU A 60 -0.61 18.20 -4.52
C LEU A 60 -0.04 19.09 -5.64
N GLU A 61 0.89 20.00 -5.34
CA GLU A 61 1.60 20.81 -6.33
C GLU A 61 2.38 19.94 -7.34
N ALA A 62 2.96 18.83 -6.88
CA ALA A 62 3.67 17.88 -7.73
C ALA A 62 2.74 17.01 -8.60
N GLY A 63 1.40 17.10 -8.40
CA GLY A 63 0.42 16.44 -9.24
C GLY A 63 -0.39 15.33 -8.57
N ALA A 64 -0.27 15.14 -7.25
CA ALA A 64 -1.19 14.24 -6.53
C ALA A 64 -2.64 14.78 -6.66
N ALA A 65 -3.59 13.87 -6.90
CA ALA A 65 -5.01 14.23 -7.03
C ALA A 65 -5.75 14.30 -5.69
N GLY A 66 -5.11 13.88 -4.60
CA GLY A 66 -5.63 13.95 -3.25
C GLY A 66 -4.67 13.32 -2.24
N ALA A 67 -5.02 13.37 -0.95
CA ALA A 67 -4.17 12.80 0.08
C ALA A 67 -4.96 12.13 1.21
N VAL A 68 -4.34 11.11 1.84
CA VAL A 68 -4.78 10.49 3.09
C VAL A 68 -3.98 11.09 4.24
N VAL A 69 -4.67 11.61 5.24
CA VAL A 69 -4.09 12.33 6.37
C VAL A 69 -4.69 11.84 7.69
N SER A 70 -3.94 11.89 8.79
CA SER A 70 -4.45 11.65 10.15
C SER A 70 -4.52 12.93 10.99
N GLU A 71 -3.99 14.04 10.50
CA GLU A 71 -4.04 15.36 11.13
C GLU A 71 -4.78 16.32 10.21
N VAL A 72 -5.71 17.08 10.77
CA VAL A 72 -6.34 18.22 10.08
C VAL A 72 -5.60 19.48 10.48
N ARG A 73 -5.14 20.25 9.49
CA ARG A 73 -4.30 21.42 9.70
C ARG A 73 -4.91 22.67 9.05
N PRO A 74 -4.66 23.87 9.59
CA PRO A 74 -5.20 25.12 9.04
C PRO A 74 -4.83 25.34 7.56
N GLU A 75 -3.61 24.98 7.16
CA GLU A 75 -3.15 25.11 5.78
C GLU A 75 -3.95 24.27 4.76
N TYR A 76 -4.74 23.29 5.22
CA TYR A 76 -5.59 22.48 4.35
C TYR A 76 -6.89 23.19 3.93
N GLU A 77 -7.23 24.31 4.59
CA GLU A 77 -8.46 25.06 4.27
C GLU A 77 -8.48 25.61 2.83
N GLY A 78 -7.33 25.98 2.31
CA GLY A 78 -7.17 26.49 0.93
C GLY A 78 -7.07 25.41 -0.15
N LEU A 79 -6.94 24.15 0.21
CA LEU A 79 -6.76 23.05 -0.74
C LEU A 79 -8.10 22.65 -1.37
N THR A 80 -8.12 22.46 -2.69
CA THR A 80 -9.29 22.01 -3.46
C THR A 80 -9.33 20.49 -3.67
N ALA A 81 -8.18 19.82 -3.56
CA ALA A 81 -8.07 18.39 -3.72
C ALA A 81 -8.75 17.65 -2.54
N PRO A 82 -9.35 16.47 -2.77
CA PRO A 82 -9.94 15.66 -1.70
C PRO A 82 -8.89 15.19 -0.70
N LEU A 83 -9.16 15.46 0.58
CA LEU A 83 -8.37 14.96 1.69
C LEU A 83 -9.18 13.94 2.49
N PHE A 84 -8.66 12.72 2.58
CA PHE A 84 -9.25 11.59 3.28
C PHE A 84 -8.68 11.52 4.69
N VAL A 85 -9.51 11.81 5.69
CA VAL A 85 -9.10 11.84 7.09
C VAL A 85 -9.33 10.48 7.72
N VAL A 86 -8.27 9.90 8.28
CA VAL A 86 -8.25 8.59 8.96
C VAL A 86 -7.65 8.73 10.36
N ALA A 87 -7.81 7.72 11.20
CA ALA A 87 -7.16 7.69 12.51
C ALA A 87 -5.65 7.42 12.42
N ASP A 88 -5.24 6.56 11.48
CA ASP A 88 -3.85 6.12 11.25
C ASP A 88 -3.60 5.94 9.75
N THR A 89 -2.65 6.70 9.21
CA THR A 89 -2.32 6.67 7.78
C THR A 89 -1.56 5.42 7.37
N LEU A 90 -0.78 4.80 8.27
CA LEU A 90 -0.12 3.52 7.99
C LEU A 90 -1.16 2.40 7.88
N LYS A 91 -2.10 2.37 8.83
CA LYS A 91 -3.21 1.40 8.79
C LYS A 91 -4.05 1.59 7.52
N ALA A 92 -4.38 2.82 7.16
CA ALA A 92 -5.13 3.12 5.93
C ALA A 92 -4.38 2.64 4.68
N TYR A 93 -3.07 2.82 4.62
CA TYR A 93 -2.24 2.30 3.52
C TYR A 93 -2.27 0.78 3.42
N GLN A 94 -2.22 0.09 4.55
CA GLN A 94 -2.34 -1.37 4.61
C GLN A 94 -3.73 -1.85 4.19
N ASP A 95 -4.78 -1.14 4.61
CA ASP A 95 -6.16 -1.46 4.25
C ASP A 95 -6.42 -1.24 2.74
N LEU A 96 -5.84 -0.20 2.13
CA LEU A 96 -5.85 0.00 0.68
C LEU A 96 -5.17 -1.17 -0.04
N ALA A 97 -4.01 -1.61 0.44
CA ALA A 97 -3.30 -2.75 -0.15
C ALA A 97 -4.09 -4.05 -0.02
N ARG A 98 -4.70 -4.29 1.14
CA ARG A 98 -5.58 -5.44 1.36
C ARG A 98 -6.82 -5.39 0.48
N PHE A 99 -7.46 -4.22 0.38
CA PHE A 99 -8.61 -4.02 -0.51
C PHE A 99 -8.23 -4.30 -1.97
N HIS A 100 -7.08 -3.80 -2.42
CA HIS A 100 -6.58 -4.07 -3.76
C HIS A 100 -6.26 -5.55 -3.97
N ARG A 101 -5.62 -6.23 -3.01
CA ARG A 101 -5.32 -7.66 -3.04
C ARG A 101 -6.57 -8.51 -3.28
N ARG A 102 -7.70 -8.14 -2.68
CA ARG A 102 -8.98 -8.85 -2.81
C ARG A 102 -9.58 -8.83 -4.21
N ARG A 103 -9.13 -7.95 -5.07
CA ARG A 103 -9.57 -7.88 -6.48
C ARG A 103 -9.02 -9.03 -7.32
N PHE A 104 -8.05 -9.79 -6.80
CA PHE A 104 -7.32 -10.82 -7.55
C PHE A 104 -7.47 -12.19 -6.90
N SER A 105 -8.03 -13.15 -7.65
CA SER A 105 -8.17 -14.56 -7.23
C SER A 105 -6.97 -15.39 -7.63
N ILE A 106 -5.75 -14.87 -7.44
CA ILE A 106 -4.49 -15.54 -7.75
C ILE A 106 -3.86 -16.14 -6.49
N PRO A 107 -3.06 -17.23 -6.61
CA PRO A 107 -2.30 -17.75 -5.50
C PRO A 107 -1.26 -16.74 -5.00
N VAL A 108 -1.16 -16.61 -3.68
CA VAL A 108 -0.13 -15.81 -3.01
C VAL A 108 0.67 -16.70 -2.10
N VAL A 109 1.97 -16.79 -2.35
CA VAL A 109 2.92 -17.51 -1.52
C VAL A 109 3.70 -16.50 -0.68
N ALA A 110 3.66 -16.67 0.64
CA ALA A 110 4.44 -15.85 1.57
C ALA A 110 5.60 -16.66 2.15
N VAL A 111 6.79 -16.06 2.15
CA VAL A 111 8.00 -16.65 2.70
C VAL A 111 8.43 -15.87 3.93
N THR A 112 8.57 -16.56 5.06
CA THR A 112 9.14 -16.00 6.29
C THR A 112 10.18 -16.94 6.88
N GLY A 113 10.92 -16.53 7.89
CA GLY A 113 11.96 -17.30 8.56
C GLY A 113 13.10 -16.39 9.04
N SER A 114 14.01 -16.92 9.86
CA SER A 114 15.17 -16.18 10.36
C SER A 114 16.22 -15.96 9.27
N VAL A 115 16.48 -16.96 8.42
CA VAL A 115 17.44 -16.92 7.31
C VAL A 115 16.83 -17.53 6.04
N GLY A 116 17.41 -17.22 4.88
CA GLY A 116 17.06 -17.86 3.61
C GLY A 116 15.79 -17.32 2.94
N LYS A 117 15.05 -16.40 3.54
CA LYS A 117 13.80 -15.85 2.98
C LYS A 117 13.93 -15.39 1.53
N THR A 118 14.89 -14.53 1.25
CA THR A 118 15.09 -13.95 -0.08
C THR A 118 15.48 -15.01 -1.11
N SER A 119 16.34 -15.95 -0.74
CA SER A 119 16.73 -17.05 -1.63
C SER A 119 15.54 -17.95 -1.95
N THR A 120 14.78 -18.35 -0.93
CA THR A 120 13.57 -19.18 -1.09
C THR A 120 12.51 -18.48 -1.92
N ARG A 121 12.25 -17.19 -1.64
CA ARG A 121 11.33 -16.37 -2.45
C ARG A 121 11.76 -16.35 -3.93
N ASN A 122 13.05 -16.09 -4.21
CA ASN A 122 13.54 -16.06 -5.57
C ASN A 122 13.40 -17.41 -6.27
N MET A 123 13.73 -18.52 -5.60
CA MET A 123 13.56 -19.86 -6.15
C MET A 123 12.11 -20.16 -6.51
N ILE A 124 11.17 -19.87 -5.58
CA ILE A 124 9.73 -20.05 -5.83
C ILE A 124 9.27 -19.19 -7.01
N ALA A 125 9.67 -17.91 -7.04
CA ALA A 125 9.29 -17.00 -8.13
C ALA A 125 9.85 -17.43 -9.47
N THR A 126 11.09 -17.95 -9.51
CA THR A 126 11.72 -18.49 -10.74
C THR A 126 10.95 -19.72 -11.25
N VAL A 127 10.66 -20.68 -10.37
CA VAL A 127 9.92 -21.89 -10.77
C VAL A 127 8.51 -21.56 -11.26
N LEU A 128 7.79 -20.68 -10.55
CA LEU A 128 6.46 -20.23 -10.99
C LEU A 128 6.53 -19.42 -12.28
N GLY A 129 7.60 -18.65 -12.47
CA GLY A 129 7.82 -17.81 -13.64
C GLY A 129 7.99 -18.57 -14.96
N GLU A 130 8.27 -19.87 -14.93
CA GLU A 130 8.29 -20.73 -16.11
C GLU A 130 6.91 -20.87 -16.77
N LYS A 131 5.85 -20.64 -15.99
CA LYS A 131 4.47 -20.83 -16.49
C LYS A 131 3.57 -19.61 -16.26
N TYR A 132 3.82 -18.82 -15.22
CA TYR A 132 2.94 -17.76 -14.76
C TYR A 132 3.64 -16.40 -14.78
N LYS A 133 2.87 -15.34 -15.01
CA LYS A 133 3.36 -13.97 -14.78
C LYS A 133 3.34 -13.68 -13.28
N VAL A 134 4.52 -13.69 -12.65
CA VAL A 134 4.68 -13.62 -11.20
C VAL A 134 5.02 -12.20 -10.75
N LEU A 135 4.24 -11.65 -9.81
CA LEU A 135 4.69 -10.51 -9.00
C LEU A 135 5.49 -11.05 -7.80
N GLN A 136 6.66 -10.47 -7.52
CA GLN A 136 7.40 -10.82 -6.31
C GLN A 136 7.86 -9.57 -5.56
N THR A 137 8.10 -9.73 -4.24
CA THR A 137 8.71 -8.68 -3.43
C THR A 137 10.04 -8.24 -4.02
N GLU A 138 10.19 -6.96 -4.29
CA GLU A 138 11.45 -6.35 -4.68
C GLU A 138 12.28 -5.97 -3.47
N LYS A 139 13.60 -6.06 -3.59
CA LYS A 139 14.54 -5.64 -2.52
C LYS A 139 14.16 -6.29 -1.18
N ASN A 140 14.12 -5.47 -0.13
CA ASN A 140 13.75 -5.82 1.24
C ASN A 140 12.37 -5.27 1.65
N PHE A 141 11.43 -5.14 0.70
CA PHE A 141 10.07 -4.65 0.97
C PHE A 141 9.22 -5.71 1.68
N ASN A 142 9.63 -6.13 2.87
CA ASN A 142 9.08 -7.25 3.62
C ASN A 142 8.46 -6.90 4.97
N ASN A 143 8.27 -5.61 5.24
CA ASN A 143 7.70 -5.08 6.47
C ASN A 143 6.31 -4.46 6.25
N GLU A 144 5.79 -3.79 7.29
CA GLU A 144 4.47 -3.14 7.36
C GLU A 144 4.22 -2.05 6.30
N ILE A 145 5.27 -1.59 5.62
CA ILE A 145 5.18 -0.63 4.50
C ILE A 145 5.51 -1.32 3.17
N GLY A 146 6.51 -2.21 3.18
CA GLY A 146 7.02 -2.84 1.97
C GLY A 146 6.07 -3.89 1.39
N LEU A 147 5.44 -4.71 2.23
CA LEU A 147 4.45 -5.68 1.77
C LEU A 147 3.24 -4.99 1.10
N PRO A 148 2.60 -3.98 1.71
CA PRO A 148 1.57 -3.20 1.04
C PRO A 148 2.03 -2.63 -0.30
N LYS A 149 3.24 -2.07 -0.37
CA LYS A 149 3.81 -1.54 -1.61
C LYS A 149 3.88 -2.60 -2.71
N THR A 150 4.27 -3.82 -2.37
CA THR A 150 4.30 -4.93 -3.33
C THR A 150 2.89 -5.30 -3.79
N LEU A 151 1.93 -5.44 -2.87
CA LEU A 151 0.56 -5.82 -3.20
C LEU A 151 -0.15 -4.77 -4.08
N LEU A 152 0.11 -3.49 -3.86
CA LEU A 152 -0.42 -2.39 -4.70
C LEU A 152 0.10 -2.40 -6.14
N GLN A 153 1.13 -3.19 -6.45
CA GLN A 153 1.62 -3.39 -7.82
C GLN A 153 0.88 -4.50 -8.59
N LEU A 154 -0.02 -5.26 -7.94
CA LEU A 154 -0.83 -6.26 -8.62
C LEU A 154 -1.62 -5.64 -9.78
N THR A 155 -1.64 -6.35 -10.90
CA THR A 155 -2.39 -6.01 -12.09
C THR A 155 -3.13 -7.25 -12.59
N PRO A 156 -4.15 -7.12 -13.46
CA PRO A 156 -4.85 -8.26 -14.05
C PRO A 156 -3.95 -9.24 -14.82
N ASP A 157 -2.76 -8.80 -15.21
CA ASP A 157 -1.81 -9.66 -15.91
C ASP A 157 -1.08 -10.64 -14.98
N HIS A 158 -1.05 -10.38 -13.67
CA HIS A 158 -0.36 -11.26 -12.74
C HIS A 158 -1.21 -12.51 -12.44
N GLU A 159 -0.58 -13.67 -12.50
CA GLU A 159 -1.21 -14.98 -12.29
C GLU A 159 -0.76 -15.63 -10.99
N ALA A 160 0.32 -15.14 -10.38
CA ALA A 160 0.78 -15.54 -9.05
C ALA A 160 1.50 -14.38 -8.36
N CYS A 161 1.61 -14.44 -7.03
CA CYS A 161 2.36 -13.46 -6.25
C CYS A 161 3.22 -14.17 -5.20
N VAL A 162 4.51 -13.79 -5.09
CA VAL A 162 5.43 -14.33 -4.09
C VAL A 162 5.94 -13.19 -3.23
N VAL A 163 5.56 -13.18 -1.95
CA VAL A 163 5.92 -12.12 -1.02
C VAL A 163 6.86 -12.60 0.07
N GLU A 164 7.76 -11.73 0.48
CA GLU A 164 8.62 -11.95 1.64
C GLU A 164 8.03 -11.22 2.84
N MET A 165 7.99 -11.86 4.01
CA MET A 165 7.52 -11.30 5.27
C MET A 165 8.63 -11.38 6.32
N GLY A 166 9.09 -10.21 6.76
CA GLY A 166 10.08 -10.05 7.81
C GLY A 166 9.45 -9.59 9.12
N MET A 167 10.03 -9.98 10.24
CA MET A 167 9.62 -9.49 11.57
C MET A 167 10.80 -9.02 12.39
N ARG A 168 10.54 -8.08 13.28
CA ARG A 168 11.44 -7.59 14.33
C ARG A 168 10.88 -7.84 15.74
N GLY A 169 9.61 -8.27 15.83
CA GLY A 169 8.89 -8.50 17.07
C GLY A 169 7.72 -9.47 16.91
N LEU A 170 7.19 -9.89 18.05
CA LEU A 170 6.04 -10.79 18.10
C LEU A 170 4.81 -10.15 17.45
N GLY A 171 3.99 -10.98 16.79
CA GLY A 171 2.73 -10.55 16.16
C GLY A 171 2.86 -10.02 14.74
N GLN A 172 4.01 -9.48 14.33
CA GLN A 172 4.16 -8.81 13.03
C GLN A 172 3.89 -9.72 11.83
N ILE A 173 4.26 -11.01 11.89
CA ILE A 173 3.94 -11.94 10.79
C ILE A 173 2.42 -12.14 10.67
N ALA A 174 1.69 -12.20 11.79
CA ALA A 174 0.22 -12.29 11.76
C ALA A 174 -0.42 -11.06 11.12
N GLU A 175 0.09 -9.86 11.44
CA GLU A 175 -0.36 -8.60 10.83
C GLU A 175 -0.08 -8.58 9.31
N LEU A 176 1.14 -8.95 8.89
CA LEU A 176 1.49 -9.03 7.48
C LEU A 176 0.67 -10.10 6.75
N ALA A 177 0.45 -11.27 7.37
CA ALA A 177 -0.40 -12.31 6.82
C ALA A 177 -1.85 -11.85 6.62
N ALA A 178 -2.38 -11.06 7.56
CA ALA A 178 -3.71 -10.46 7.44
C ALA A 178 -3.80 -9.45 6.27
N ILE A 179 -2.74 -8.66 6.02
CA ILE A 179 -2.68 -7.73 4.88
C ILE A 179 -2.62 -8.51 3.56
N GLY A 180 -1.78 -9.55 3.49
CA GLY A 180 -1.63 -10.41 2.30
C GLY A 180 -2.77 -11.41 2.09
N GLU A 181 -3.67 -11.55 3.07
CA GLU A 181 -4.74 -12.55 3.10
C GLU A 181 -4.21 -13.98 2.97
N ILE A 182 -3.16 -14.29 3.74
CA ILE A 182 -2.55 -15.62 3.81
C ILE A 182 -3.38 -16.50 4.74
N GLY A 183 -4.06 -17.49 4.19
CA GLY A 183 -5.00 -18.35 4.93
C GLY A 183 -4.41 -19.63 5.52
N ARG A 184 -3.20 -20.04 5.11
CA ARG A 184 -2.53 -21.27 5.59
C ARG A 184 -1.04 -21.05 5.79
N ALA A 185 -0.47 -21.70 6.79
CA ALA A 185 0.97 -21.81 7.00
C ALA A 185 1.41 -23.27 6.86
N HIS A 186 2.57 -23.48 6.25
CA HIS A 186 3.32 -24.74 6.30
C HIS A 186 4.60 -24.48 7.09
N VAL A 187 4.83 -25.29 8.13
CA VAL A 187 5.97 -25.17 9.05
C VAL A 187 6.86 -26.39 8.87
#